data_cd68775b2dfaba3d623bdec7c9002d76
#
_entry.id   cd68775b2dfaba3d623bdec7c9002d76
#
_cell.length_a   1.000
_cell.length_b   1.000
_cell.length_c   1.000
_cell.angle_alpha   90.00
_cell.angle_beta   90.00
_cell.angle_gamma   90.00
#
_symmetry.space_group_name_H-M   'P 1'
#
loop_
_entity.id
_entity.type
_entity.pdbx_description
1 polymer ?
#
loop_
_entity_poly.entity_id
_entity_poly.type
_entity_poly.pdbx_seq_one_letter_code
_entity_poly.pdbx_strand_id
1 'polypeptide(L)'
;MSEDDLPDGCDYLIEDAVEALDNLDEEPVAIFLDDAWARPQRAQQFGVEYDTHPFDESQSGLRDHIDTSITTTEIIDKCYEVLADGGWLIADADDWLLPRLITYLQEQWGDVASSYNGGGYRKVGGVTYLSSDGNPDKSTAGMYLSTGGYPVVFAHKGETDRQSSVSARQVADRVREQYGWGSVKPISPYEEWVKGLVSPGELIAVPCAGTAPAALAAERMFGDEAQYVCIDVESDAKTAFKQRRANEINSYKQETID
;
A
#
# COMPACT_ATOMS: atom_id res chain seq x y z
N MET A 1 -26.56 8.44 -10.16
CA MET A 1 -25.46 7.48 -10.13
C MET A 1 -25.98 6.25 -9.42
N SER A 2 -25.80 5.06 -9.97
CA SER A 2 -26.08 3.83 -9.21
C SER A 2 -25.06 3.75 -8.05
N GLU A 3 -25.42 3.11 -6.93
CA GLU A 3 -24.49 2.92 -5.79
C GLU A 3 -23.22 2.14 -6.19
N ASP A 4 -23.20 1.57 -7.39
CA ASP A 4 -22.12 0.75 -7.95
C ASP A 4 -21.14 1.54 -8.86
N ASP A 5 -21.47 2.78 -9.26
CA ASP A 5 -20.64 3.55 -10.17
C ASP A 5 -19.53 4.27 -9.41
N LEU A 6 -18.29 4.04 -9.85
CA LEU A 6 -17.13 4.80 -9.38
C LEU A 6 -17.18 6.23 -9.92
N PRO A 7 -16.49 7.21 -9.27
CA PRO A 7 -16.31 8.53 -9.84
C PRO A 7 -15.62 8.47 -11.21
N ASP A 8 -15.83 9.49 -12.03
CA ASP A 8 -15.12 9.62 -13.30
C ASP A 8 -13.59 9.65 -13.04
N GLY A 9 -12.84 8.88 -13.83
CA GLY A 9 -11.39 8.74 -13.65
C GLY A 9 -10.95 7.78 -12.53
N CYS A 10 -11.89 7.04 -11.94
CA CYS A 10 -11.62 6.01 -10.95
C CYS A 10 -11.98 4.63 -11.48
N ASP A 11 -11.11 3.65 -11.25
CA ASP A 11 -11.35 2.27 -11.69
C ASP A 11 -10.87 1.23 -10.67
N TYR A 12 -11.42 0.02 -10.79
CA TYR A 12 -10.97 -1.17 -10.08
C TYR A 12 -10.90 -2.35 -11.05
N LEU A 13 -9.69 -2.69 -11.48
CA LEU A 13 -9.39 -3.74 -12.44
C LEU A 13 -9.24 -5.10 -11.73
N ILE A 14 -9.71 -6.17 -12.38
CA ILE A 14 -9.45 -7.55 -11.95
C ILE A 14 -8.46 -8.13 -12.95
N GLU A 15 -7.19 -7.87 -12.72
CA GLU A 15 -6.09 -8.18 -13.62
C GLU A 15 -4.81 -8.43 -12.82
N ASP A 16 -3.79 -8.99 -13.47
CA ASP A 16 -2.44 -9.03 -12.94
C ASP A 16 -1.90 -7.59 -12.77
N ALA A 17 -1.28 -7.32 -11.62
CA ALA A 17 -0.84 -5.97 -11.30
C ALA A 17 0.29 -5.46 -12.22
N VAL A 18 1.19 -6.34 -12.66
CA VAL A 18 2.29 -5.96 -13.57
C VAL A 18 1.75 -5.61 -14.95
N GLU A 19 0.83 -6.44 -15.47
CA GLU A 19 0.20 -6.21 -16.77
C GLU A 19 -0.68 -4.95 -16.76
N ALA A 20 -1.49 -4.77 -15.71
CA ALA A 20 -2.38 -3.61 -15.61
C ALA A 20 -1.61 -2.29 -15.44
N LEU A 21 -0.54 -2.28 -14.64
CA LEU A 21 0.32 -1.11 -14.48
C LEU A 21 0.99 -0.70 -15.81
N ASP A 22 1.39 -1.67 -16.64
CA ASP A 22 2.01 -1.42 -17.95
C ASP A 22 1.05 -0.76 -18.95
N ASN A 23 -0.24 -0.92 -18.75
CA ASN A 23 -1.30 -0.41 -19.62
C ASN A 23 -1.95 0.89 -19.13
N LEU A 24 -1.40 1.55 -18.11
CA LEU A 24 -1.94 2.83 -17.64
C LEU A 24 -1.75 3.92 -18.69
N ASP A 25 -2.80 4.70 -18.94
CA ASP A 25 -2.76 5.85 -19.87
C ASP A 25 -2.03 7.07 -19.27
N GLU A 26 -1.89 7.14 -17.96
CA GLU A 26 -1.28 8.24 -17.21
C GLU A 26 -0.34 7.73 -16.12
N GLU A 27 0.77 8.43 -15.91
CA GLU A 27 1.74 8.10 -14.87
C GLU A 27 1.19 8.47 -13.48
N PRO A 28 1.04 7.51 -12.54
CA PRO A 28 0.60 7.83 -11.20
C PRO A 28 1.67 8.63 -10.44
N VAL A 29 1.24 9.62 -9.66
CA VAL A 29 2.12 10.41 -8.80
C VAL A 29 2.41 9.74 -7.45
N ALA A 30 1.58 8.79 -7.07
CA ALA A 30 1.79 7.94 -5.91
C ALA A 30 1.26 6.53 -6.16
N ILE A 31 1.98 5.54 -5.68
CA ILE A 31 1.58 4.13 -5.70
C ILE A 31 1.52 3.64 -4.27
N PHE A 32 0.36 3.09 -3.89
CA PHE A 32 0.13 2.46 -2.59
C PHE A 32 0.10 0.96 -2.78
N LEU A 33 1.20 0.30 -2.43
CA LEU A 33 1.38 -1.13 -2.62
C LEU A 33 1.12 -1.87 -1.31
N ASP A 34 0.15 -2.78 -1.30
CA ASP A 34 -0.09 -3.72 -0.19
C ASP A 34 0.11 -5.15 -0.65
N ASP A 35 1.36 -5.53 -0.84
CA ASP A 35 1.69 -6.90 -1.21
C ASP A 35 1.90 -7.79 0.02
N ALA A 36 0.80 -8.25 0.60
CA ALA A 36 0.81 -9.23 1.70
C ALA A 36 1.38 -10.60 1.27
N TRP A 37 1.53 -10.83 -0.02
CA TRP A 37 1.94 -12.10 -0.62
C TRP A 37 3.46 -12.20 -0.88
N ALA A 38 4.19 -11.16 -0.62
CA ALA A 38 5.65 -11.12 -0.68
C ALA A 38 6.35 -12.18 0.19
N ARG A 39 5.61 -12.79 1.12
CA ARG A 39 6.09 -13.90 1.92
C ARG A 39 5.74 -15.22 1.23
N PRO A 40 6.72 -16.00 0.76
CA PRO A 40 6.48 -17.23 0.00
C PRO A 40 5.54 -18.23 0.69
N GLN A 41 5.62 -18.35 2.03
CA GLN A 41 4.71 -19.22 2.77
C GLN A 41 3.25 -18.77 2.73
N ARG A 42 2.98 -17.48 2.61
CA ARG A 42 1.62 -16.96 2.42
C ARG A 42 1.15 -17.17 0.99
N ALA A 43 1.99 -16.89 0.01
CA ALA A 43 1.70 -17.16 -1.39
C ALA A 43 1.29 -18.62 -1.62
N GLN A 44 2.07 -19.57 -1.11
CA GLN A 44 1.74 -21.01 -1.19
C GLN A 44 0.42 -21.35 -0.50
N GLN A 45 0.09 -20.74 0.62
CA GLN A 45 -1.16 -20.99 1.34
C GLN A 45 -2.40 -20.61 0.52
N PHE A 46 -2.28 -19.64 -0.37
CA PHE A 46 -3.37 -19.16 -1.22
C PHE A 46 -3.25 -19.61 -2.68
N GLY A 47 -2.27 -20.49 -2.98
CA GLY A 47 -2.08 -21.06 -4.31
C GLY A 47 -1.53 -20.06 -5.34
N VAL A 48 -0.93 -18.96 -4.89
CA VAL A 48 -0.29 -17.96 -5.75
C VAL A 48 1.16 -18.38 -5.97
N GLU A 49 1.59 -18.45 -7.22
CA GLU A 49 2.97 -18.68 -7.62
C GLU A 49 3.58 -17.34 -8.05
N TYR A 50 4.68 -16.94 -7.41
CA TYR A 50 5.47 -15.80 -7.78
C TYR A 50 6.86 -16.24 -8.23
N ASP A 51 7.43 -15.53 -9.18
CA ASP A 51 8.86 -15.63 -9.43
C ASP A 51 9.62 -15.07 -8.21
N THR A 52 10.51 -15.89 -7.69
CA THR A 52 11.29 -15.55 -6.50
C THR A 52 12.63 -14.95 -6.87
N HIS A 53 12.93 -13.77 -6.36
CA HIS A 53 14.27 -13.22 -6.43
C HIS A 53 15.08 -13.73 -5.21
N PRO A 54 16.08 -14.58 -5.40
CA PRO A 54 16.91 -15.03 -4.29
C PRO A 54 17.75 -13.85 -3.78
N PHE A 55 17.62 -13.52 -2.50
CA PHE A 55 18.65 -12.76 -1.82
C PHE A 55 19.95 -13.57 -1.85
N ASP A 56 21.08 -12.89 -2.08
CA ASP A 56 22.41 -13.50 -2.12
C ASP A 56 22.60 -14.43 -0.91
N GLU A 57 22.67 -15.70 -1.17
CA GLU A 57 22.82 -16.75 -0.15
C GLU A 57 24.07 -16.53 0.71
N SER A 58 25.07 -15.80 0.18
CA SER A 58 26.33 -15.50 0.89
C SER A 58 26.13 -14.57 2.09
N GLN A 59 25.05 -13.78 2.12
CA GLN A 59 24.75 -12.86 3.23
C GLN A 59 23.78 -13.44 4.25
N SER A 60 23.07 -14.52 3.93
CA SER A 60 21.94 -14.91 4.74
C SER A 60 22.32 -15.55 6.07
N GLY A 61 23.46 -16.22 6.20
CA GLY A 61 23.79 -16.98 7.42
C GLY A 61 22.60 -17.82 7.94
N LEU A 62 21.48 -17.75 7.24
CA LEU A 62 20.21 -18.40 7.51
C LEU A 62 20.26 -19.80 6.89
N ARG A 63 19.87 -20.76 7.67
CA ARG A 63 19.94 -22.17 7.37
C ARG A 63 19.10 -22.55 6.17
N ASP A 64 19.51 -23.58 5.44
CA ASP A 64 19.00 -24.16 4.20
C ASP A 64 17.46 -24.44 4.11
N HIS A 65 16.67 -24.07 5.08
CA HIS A 65 15.23 -24.33 5.14
C HIS A 65 14.36 -23.09 5.40
N ILE A 66 14.96 -21.91 5.39
CA ILE A 66 14.21 -20.66 5.45
C ILE A 66 14.26 -20.04 4.06
N ASP A 67 13.09 -19.96 3.43
CA ASP A 67 12.97 -19.22 2.19
C ASP A 67 13.24 -17.73 2.47
N THR A 68 14.35 -17.23 1.91
CA THR A 68 14.81 -15.85 2.07
C THR A 68 14.46 -15.00 0.85
N SER A 69 13.78 -15.57 -0.14
CA SER A 69 13.40 -14.84 -1.34
C SER A 69 12.37 -13.74 -1.05
N ILE A 70 12.36 -12.73 -1.88
CA ILE A 70 11.30 -11.75 -1.99
C ILE A 70 10.56 -12.00 -3.30
N THR A 71 9.23 -11.98 -3.26
CA THR A 71 8.40 -12.37 -4.40
C THR A 71 7.76 -11.17 -5.11
N THR A 72 7.98 -9.96 -4.60
CA THR A 72 7.31 -8.76 -5.12
C THR A 72 8.20 -7.89 -6.00
N THR A 73 9.41 -8.31 -6.32
CA THR A 73 10.37 -7.48 -7.07
C THR A 73 9.84 -7.04 -8.42
N GLU A 74 9.16 -7.91 -9.12
CA GLU A 74 8.58 -7.59 -10.43
C GLU A 74 7.54 -6.46 -10.34
N ILE A 75 6.66 -6.51 -9.35
CA ILE A 75 5.69 -5.44 -9.09
C ILE A 75 6.40 -4.15 -8.68
N ILE A 76 7.42 -4.23 -7.83
CA ILE A 76 8.18 -3.07 -7.37
C ILE A 76 8.92 -2.40 -8.54
N ASP A 77 9.52 -3.20 -9.43
CA ASP A 77 10.21 -2.70 -10.61
C ASP A 77 9.21 -2.03 -11.57
N LYS A 78 8.04 -2.65 -11.77
CA LYS A 78 6.97 -2.05 -12.57
C LYS A 78 6.45 -0.77 -11.94
N CYS A 79 6.29 -0.70 -10.61
CA CYS A 79 5.95 0.54 -9.91
C CYS A 79 6.96 1.66 -10.21
N TYR A 80 8.28 1.34 -10.25
CA TYR A 80 9.29 2.33 -10.61
C TYR A 80 9.16 2.82 -12.05
N GLU A 81 8.94 1.90 -12.98
CA GLU A 81 8.80 2.22 -14.40
C GLU A 81 7.67 3.21 -14.66
N VAL A 82 6.48 2.93 -14.11
CA VAL A 82 5.26 3.69 -14.39
C VAL A 82 5.06 4.92 -13.51
N LEU A 83 5.75 5.00 -12.38
CA LEU A 83 5.63 6.13 -11.45
C LEU A 83 6.15 7.41 -12.12
N ALA A 84 5.42 8.51 -12.00
CA ALA A 84 5.86 9.82 -12.45
C ALA A 84 7.19 10.23 -11.80
N ASP A 85 8.00 11.03 -12.48
CA ASP A 85 9.22 11.58 -11.90
C ASP A 85 8.90 12.39 -10.63
N GLY A 86 9.61 12.13 -9.54
CA GLY A 86 9.34 12.70 -8.23
C GLY A 86 8.15 12.08 -7.50
N GLY A 87 7.48 11.10 -8.10
CA GLY A 87 6.37 10.36 -7.50
C GLY A 87 6.80 9.43 -6.37
N TRP A 88 5.85 8.99 -5.55
CA TRP A 88 6.09 8.23 -4.34
C TRP A 88 5.55 6.81 -4.38
N LEU A 89 6.34 5.85 -3.89
CA LEU A 89 5.91 4.53 -3.48
C LEU A 89 5.69 4.52 -1.97
N ILE A 90 4.50 4.10 -1.56
CA ILE A 90 4.10 3.84 -0.19
C ILE A 90 3.77 2.35 -0.10
N ALA A 91 4.69 1.55 0.43
CA ALA A 91 4.57 0.10 0.43
C ALA A 91 4.38 -0.44 1.84
N ASP A 92 3.27 -1.08 2.07
CA ASP A 92 2.99 -1.78 3.32
C ASP A 92 3.88 -3.03 3.43
N ALA A 93 4.31 -3.34 4.63
CA ALA A 93 5.17 -4.48 4.88
C ALA A 93 4.80 -5.21 6.18
N ASP A 94 5.36 -6.36 6.38
CA ASP A 94 5.42 -7.02 7.68
C ASP A 94 6.88 -7.10 8.18
N ASP A 95 7.07 -7.58 9.38
CA ASP A 95 8.39 -7.67 10.01
C ASP A 95 9.39 -8.54 9.20
N TRP A 96 8.88 -9.50 8.43
CA TRP A 96 9.70 -10.36 7.59
C TRP A 96 10.09 -9.67 6.26
N LEU A 97 9.13 -9.01 5.61
CA LEU A 97 9.35 -8.33 4.34
C LEU A 97 10.18 -7.05 4.51
N LEU A 98 9.96 -6.31 5.60
CA LEU A 98 10.52 -4.98 5.82
C LEU A 98 12.04 -4.87 5.52
N PRO A 99 12.93 -5.69 6.09
CA PRO A 99 14.37 -5.56 5.82
C PRO A 99 14.72 -5.86 4.36
N ARG A 100 14.00 -6.77 3.73
CA ARG A 100 14.23 -7.18 2.33
C ARG A 100 13.80 -6.08 1.37
N LEU A 101 12.61 -5.54 1.59
CA LEU A 101 12.07 -4.43 0.80
C LEU A 101 12.98 -3.20 0.88
N ILE A 102 13.45 -2.84 2.07
CA ILE A 102 14.38 -1.73 2.24
C ILE A 102 15.66 -1.96 1.46
N THR A 103 16.27 -3.14 1.59
CA THR A 103 17.50 -3.47 0.88
C THR A 103 17.29 -3.42 -0.63
N TYR A 104 16.21 -4.02 -1.12
CA TYR A 104 15.88 -4.01 -2.55
C TYR A 104 15.71 -2.59 -3.09
N LEU A 105 14.94 -1.75 -2.41
CA LEU A 105 14.75 -0.36 -2.81
C LEU A 105 16.05 0.44 -2.80
N GLN A 106 16.93 0.23 -1.80
CA GLN A 106 18.24 0.88 -1.74
C GLN A 106 19.15 0.47 -2.91
N GLU A 107 19.12 -0.80 -3.30
CA GLU A 107 19.94 -1.34 -4.37
C GLU A 107 19.42 -0.95 -5.76
N GLN A 108 18.09 -0.96 -5.97
CA GLN A 108 17.49 -0.76 -7.30
C GLN A 108 17.05 0.69 -7.54
N TRP A 109 16.45 1.35 -6.55
CA TRP A 109 15.95 2.73 -6.69
C TRP A 109 16.93 3.79 -6.16
N GLY A 110 17.88 3.36 -5.34
CA GLY A 110 18.81 4.21 -4.64
C GLY A 110 18.43 4.50 -3.18
N ASP A 111 19.28 5.26 -2.51
CA ASP A 111 19.11 5.63 -1.11
C ASP A 111 19.31 7.13 -0.95
N VAL A 112 18.30 7.84 -0.52
CA VAL A 112 18.32 9.29 -0.30
C VAL A 112 19.37 9.71 0.73
N ALA A 113 19.71 8.84 1.69
CA ALA A 113 20.74 9.12 2.67
C ALA A 113 22.16 9.17 2.05
N SER A 114 22.38 8.43 0.96
CA SER A 114 23.65 8.39 0.23
C SER A 114 23.69 9.32 -0.99
N SER A 115 22.52 9.72 -1.51
CA SER A 115 22.39 10.57 -2.72
C SER A 115 21.37 11.67 -2.45
N TYR A 116 21.84 12.83 -2.00
CA TYR A 116 20.99 13.92 -1.52
C TYR A 116 19.97 14.43 -2.55
N ASN A 117 20.24 14.24 -3.84
CA ASN A 117 19.39 14.65 -4.95
C ASN A 117 18.86 13.45 -5.77
N GLY A 118 19.02 12.25 -5.27
CA GLY A 118 18.53 11.03 -5.92
C GLY A 118 17.22 10.55 -5.33
N GLY A 119 16.54 9.68 -6.08
CA GLY A 119 15.39 8.93 -5.61
C GLY A 119 15.78 7.72 -4.75
N GLY A 120 14.81 6.93 -4.45
CA GLY A 120 14.95 5.63 -3.80
C GLY A 120 14.36 5.59 -2.40
N TYR A 121 14.86 4.63 -1.61
CA TYR A 121 14.43 4.46 -0.22
C TYR A 121 14.60 5.75 0.58
N ARG A 122 13.54 6.13 1.26
CA ARG A 122 13.51 7.34 2.07
C ARG A 122 13.49 7.06 3.56
N LYS A 123 12.54 6.27 4.02
CA LYS A 123 12.32 5.97 5.44
C LYS A 123 11.32 4.84 5.67
N VAL A 124 11.30 4.35 6.89
CA VAL A 124 10.21 3.52 7.43
C VAL A 124 9.30 4.37 8.28
N GLY A 125 8.01 4.26 7.99
CA GLY A 125 6.93 4.74 8.84
C GLY A 125 6.11 3.58 9.39
N GLY A 126 4.80 3.72 9.40
CA GLY A 126 3.87 2.65 9.74
C GLY A 126 2.61 3.15 10.44
N VAL A 127 1.75 2.21 10.71
CA VAL A 127 0.51 2.41 11.45
C VAL A 127 0.58 1.68 12.77
N THR A 128 0.28 2.38 13.86
CA THR A 128 0.10 1.78 15.19
C THR A 128 -1.40 1.72 15.48
N TYR A 129 -1.91 0.52 15.71
CA TYR A 129 -3.28 0.34 16.18
C TYR A 129 -3.39 0.71 17.66
N LEU A 130 -4.44 1.44 17.98
CA LEU A 130 -4.76 1.81 19.35
C LEU A 130 -5.89 0.92 19.91
N SER A 131 -5.74 0.54 21.15
CA SER A 131 -6.81 -0.01 21.97
C SER A 131 -7.70 1.11 22.51
N SER A 132 -8.87 0.77 23.01
CA SER A 132 -9.82 1.73 23.59
C SER A 132 -9.28 2.57 24.76
N ASP A 133 -8.18 2.14 25.36
CA ASP A 133 -7.47 2.87 26.43
C ASP A 133 -6.37 3.82 25.91
N GLY A 134 -6.26 3.96 24.57
CA GLY A 134 -5.26 4.80 23.91
C GLY A 134 -3.85 4.21 23.87
N ASN A 135 -3.63 3.01 24.37
CA ASN A 135 -2.35 2.32 24.29
C ASN A 135 -2.25 1.50 22.99
N PRO A 136 -1.03 1.14 22.55
CA PRO A 136 -0.86 0.24 21.43
C PRO A 136 -1.65 -1.07 21.61
N ASP A 137 -2.32 -1.49 20.53
CA ASP A 137 -3.19 -2.67 20.56
C ASP A 137 -2.40 -3.95 20.90
N LYS A 138 -2.94 -4.72 21.84
CA LYS A 138 -2.39 -5.98 22.33
C LYS A 138 -3.23 -7.19 21.91
N SER A 139 -4.25 -6.96 21.09
CA SER A 139 -5.27 -7.96 20.78
C SER A 139 -4.79 -9.07 19.85
N THR A 140 -3.63 -8.93 19.24
CA THR A 140 -3.05 -10.03 18.49
C THR A 140 -2.55 -11.07 19.47
N ALA A 141 -3.37 -12.10 19.67
CA ALA A 141 -3.03 -13.22 20.54
C ALA A 141 -1.82 -13.94 19.93
N GLY A 142 -0.64 -13.55 20.35
CA GLY A 142 0.62 -14.21 20.01
C GLY A 142 1.24 -14.79 21.27
N MET A 143 2.06 -15.82 21.10
CA MET A 143 2.87 -16.35 22.20
C MET A 143 3.97 -15.36 22.63
N TYR A 144 4.10 -14.25 21.90
CA TYR A 144 5.18 -13.26 22.06
C TYR A 144 4.62 -11.84 22.14
N LEU A 145 5.38 -10.87 21.69
CA LEU A 145 4.96 -9.47 21.63
C LEU A 145 3.98 -9.25 20.48
N SER A 146 2.92 -8.49 20.72
CA SER A 146 2.03 -8.02 19.67
C SER A 146 2.73 -6.95 18.82
N THR A 147 2.59 -7.02 17.49
CA THR A 147 3.13 -5.99 16.60
C THR A 147 2.36 -4.67 16.71
N GLY A 148 1.09 -4.73 17.11
CA GLY A 148 0.24 -3.56 17.33
C GLY A 148 0.06 -2.64 16.12
N GLY A 149 0.22 -3.18 14.90
CA GLY A 149 0.14 -2.41 13.65
C GLY A 149 0.96 -3.04 12.54
N TYR A 150 1.41 -2.22 11.60
CA TYR A 150 2.27 -2.67 10.49
C TYR A 150 3.25 -1.57 10.06
N PRO A 151 4.46 -1.93 9.61
CA PRO A 151 5.40 -0.99 9.03
C PRO A 151 5.01 -0.61 7.60
N VAL A 152 5.42 0.58 7.19
CA VAL A 152 5.25 1.10 5.83
C VAL A 152 6.55 1.69 5.36
N VAL A 153 6.97 1.35 4.14
CA VAL A 153 8.19 1.85 3.52
C VAL A 153 7.84 2.97 2.55
N PHE A 154 8.59 4.05 2.62
CA PHE A 154 8.47 5.21 1.73
C PHE A 154 9.70 5.32 0.85
N ALA A 155 9.48 5.39 -0.46
CA ALA A 155 10.50 5.64 -1.48
C ALA A 155 9.96 6.60 -2.53
N HIS A 156 10.82 7.24 -3.33
CA HIS A 156 10.38 8.06 -4.44
C HIS A 156 11.30 7.92 -5.66
N LYS A 157 10.73 8.12 -6.85
CA LYS A 157 11.46 8.04 -8.12
C LYS A 157 12.17 9.36 -8.40
N GLY A 158 13.50 9.31 -8.49
CA GLY A 158 14.30 10.52 -8.76
C GLY A 158 14.15 11.62 -7.71
N GLU A 159 14.46 12.84 -8.07
CA GLU A 159 14.28 14.02 -7.22
C GLU A 159 12.78 14.33 -7.05
N THR A 160 12.36 14.73 -5.85
CA THR A 160 10.96 15.07 -5.57
C THR A 160 10.83 16.44 -4.93
N ASP A 161 9.87 17.22 -5.37
CA ASP A 161 9.39 18.46 -4.75
C ASP A 161 8.12 18.24 -3.91
N ARG A 162 7.56 17.03 -3.94
CA ARG A 162 6.41 16.62 -3.13
C ARG A 162 6.84 16.45 -1.68
N GLN A 163 6.81 17.56 -0.95
CA GLN A 163 7.18 17.61 0.46
C GLN A 163 5.95 17.76 1.32
N SER A 164 5.92 17.03 2.42
CA SER A 164 4.83 17.08 3.38
C SER A 164 5.34 17.20 4.81
N SER A 165 4.61 17.94 5.63
CA SER A 165 4.76 17.92 7.08
C SER A 165 4.04 16.74 7.75
N VAL A 166 3.37 15.89 6.95
CA VAL A 166 2.64 14.73 7.45
C VAL A 166 3.62 13.69 8.00
N SER A 167 3.25 13.10 9.12
CA SER A 167 4.05 12.04 9.72
C SER A 167 3.99 10.76 8.88
N ALA A 168 5.15 10.14 8.67
CA ALA A 168 5.22 8.79 8.11
C ALA A 168 4.69 7.72 9.10
N ARG A 169 4.56 8.06 10.40
CA ARG A 169 3.96 7.21 11.41
C ARG A 169 2.61 7.73 11.80
N GLN A 170 1.61 6.88 11.69
CA GLN A 170 0.22 7.20 11.98
C GLN A 170 -0.30 6.29 13.10
N VAL A 171 -1.38 6.72 13.73
CA VAL A 171 -2.14 5.93 14.68
C VAL A 171 -3.56 5.77 14.17
N ALA A 172 -4.16 4.63 14.40
CA ALA A 172 -5.54 4.37 13.97
C ALA A 172 -6.20 3.32 14.85
N ASP A 173 -7.52 3.36 14.92
CA ASP A 173 -8.29 2.27 15.47
C ASP A 173 -8.25 1.08 14.50
N ARG A 174 -8.27 -0.14 15.06
CA ARG A 174 -8.36 -1.34 14.25
C ARG A 174 -9.72 -1.44 13.61
N VAL A 175 -9.75 -1.66 12.29
CA VAL A 175 -11.00 -1.91 11.57
C VAL A 175 -11.58 -3.27 12.01
N ARG A 176 -12.84 -3.28 12.42
CA ARG A 176 -13.54 -4.49 12.88
C ARG A 176 -14.37 -5.12 11.77
N GLU A 177 -14.96 -4.29 10.92
CA GLU A 177 -15.73 -4.74 9.75
C GLU A 177 -14.77 -5.25 8.67
N GLN A 178 -14.97 -6.45 8.20
CA GLN A 178 -14.07 -7.10 7.24
C GLN A 178 -14.60 -7.09 5.80
N TYR A 179 -15.85 -6.73 5.57
CA TYR A 179 -16.45 -6.68 4.21
C TYR A 179 -16.27 -7.98 3.41
N GLY A 180 -16.15 -9.13 4.09
CA GLY A 180 -15.83 -10.40 3.44
C GLY A 180 -14.36 -10.58 3.04
N TRP A 181 -13.46 -9.64 3.42
CA TRP A 181 -12.03 -9.67 3.09
C TRP A 181 -11.16 -9.88 4.35
N GLY A 182 -10.07 -10.63 4.21
CA GLY A 182 -9.29 -11.09 5.37
C GLY A 182 -8.39 -10.06 6.04
N SER A 183 -8.12 -8.91 5.38
CA SER A 183 -7.18 -7.91 5.91
C SER A 183 -7.64 -6.52 5.52
N VAL A 184 -8.46 -5.90 6.36
CA VAL A 184 -8.97 -4.54 6.13
C VAL A 184 -8.16 -3.54 6.94
N LYS A 185 -7.52 -2.60 6.27
CA LYS A 185 -6.71 -1.55 6.89
C LYS A 185 -7.54 -0.27 7.10
N PRO A 186 -7.24 0.53 8.14
CA PRO A 186 -7.93 1.81 8.37
C PRO A 186 -7.67 2.81 7.24
N ILE A 187 -8.62 3.68 6.93
CA ILE A 187 -8.48 4.70 5.89
C ILE A 187 -7.68 5.89 6.39
N SER A 188 -7.85 6.30 7.65
CA SER A 188 -7.28 7.54 8.19
C SER A 188 -5.76 7.71 8.03
N PRO A 189 -4.89 6.68 8.14
CA PRO A 189 -3.47 6.84 7.81
C PRO A 189 -3.22 7.22 6.35
N TYR A 190 -4.01 6.64 5.44
CA TYR A 190 -3.88 6.91 4.01
C TYR A 190 -4.42 8.28 3.64
N GLU A 191 -5.46 8.80 4.33
CA GLU A 191 -5.94 10.18 4.17
C GLU A 191 -4.80 11.18 4.42
N GLU A 192 -4.03 10.98 5.50
CA GLU A 192 -2.90 11.85 5.81
C GLU A 192 -1.80 11.76 4.75
N TRP A 193 -1.46 10.58 4.26
CA TRP A 193 -0.42 10.41 3.23
C TRP A 193 -0.88 10.90 1.86
N VAL A 194 -2.12 10.63 1.46
CA VAL A 194 -2.71 11.16 0.23
C VAL A 194 -2.71 12.69 0.27
N LYS A 195 -3.23 13.29 1.34
CA LYS A 195 -3.23 14.75 1.53
C LYS A 195 -1.85 15.37 1.45
N GLY A 196 -0.83 14.64 1.92
CA GLY A 196 0.55 15.14 1.95
C GLY A 196 1.31 15.02 0.63
N LEU A 197 0.93 14.08 -0.23
CA LEU A 197 1.74 13.66 -1.38
C LEU A 197 1.02 13.81 -2.73
N VAL A 198 -0.30 13.97 -2.73
CA VAL A 198 -1.15 13.96 -3.91
C VAL A 198 -2.00 15.23 -3.94
N SER A 199 -2.19 15.82 -5.12
CA SER A 199 -3.12 16.94 -5.33
C SER A 199 -4.43 16.45 -5.97
N PRO A 200 -5.54 17.18 -5.82
CA PRO A 200 -6.78 16.86 -6.54
C PRO A 200 -6.54 16.72 -8.06
N GLY A 201 -7.12 15.72 -8.67
CA GLY A 201 -6.99 15.43 -10.09
C GLY A 201 -5.72 14.67 -10.49
N GLU A 202 -4.82 14.35 -9.55
CA GLU A 202 -3.64 13.52 -9.83
C GLU A 202 -3.95 12.04 -9.61
N LEU A 203 -3.43 11.20 -10.51
CA LEU A 203 -3.65 9.75 -10.47
C LEU A 203 -2.84 9.08 -9.35
N ILE A 204 -3.49 8.21 -8.60
CA ILE A 204 -2.84 7.21 -7.74
C ILE A 204 -3.10 5.79 -8.26
N ALA A 205 -2.13 4.90 -8.10
CA ALA A 205 -2.31 3.48 -8.37
C ALA A 205 -2.25 2.67 -7.08
N VAL A 206 -3.07 1.65 -7.00
CA VAL A 206 -3.18 0.77 -5.82
C VAL A 206 -3.10 -0.68 -6.31
N PRO A 207 -1.90 -1.19 -6.63
CA PRO A 207 -1.73 -2.60 -6.95
C PRO A 207 -1.90 -3.49 -5.71
N CYS A 208 -2.39 -4.70 -5.90
CA CYS A 208 -2.80 -5.64 -4.83
C CYS A 208 -3.82 -5.00 -3.87
N ALA A 209 -4.83 -4.36 -4.44
CA ALA A 209 -5.66 -3.34 -3.79
C ALA A 209 -6.51 -3.86 -2.62
N GLY A 210 -6.95 -5.12 -2.64
CA GLY A 210 -7.87 -5.62 -1.64
C GLY A 210 -9.07 -4.70 -1.46
N THR A 211 -9.25 -4.14 -0.27
CA THR A 211 -10.30 -3.13 0.03
C THR A 211 -9.86 -1.68 -0.21
N ALA A 212 -8.72 -1.46 -0.82
CA ALA A 212 -8.16 -0.21 -1.32
C ALA A 212 -8.31 1.01 -0.37
N PRO A 213 -7.73 1.01 0.82
CA PRO A 213 -7.87 2.12 1.76
C PRO A 213 -7.34 3.44 1.20
N ALA A 214 -6.31 3.42 0.35
CA ALA A 214 -5.74 4.62 -0.27
C ALA A 214 -6.68 5.25 -1.31
N ALA A 215 -7.38 4.44 -2.12
CA ALA A 215 -8.39 4.92 -3.05
C ALA A 215 -9.57 5.57 -2.32
N LEU A 216 -10.06 4.93 -1.25
CA LEU A 216 -11.12 5.51 -0.42
C LEU A 216 -10.67 6.79 0.29
N ALA A 217 -9.39 6.86 0.68
CA ALA A 217 -8.79 8.09 1.22
C ALA A 217 -8.80 9.22 0.18
N ALA A 218 -8.39 8.94 -1.06
CA ALA A 218 -8.44 9.92 -2.14
C ALA A 218 -9.86 10.41 -2.40
N GLU A 219 -10.84 9.51 -2.42
CA GLU A 219 -12.25 9.87 -2.63
C GLU A 219 -12.82 10.72 -1.49
N ARG A 220 -12.44 10.46 -0.23
CA ARG A 220 -12.82 11.30 0.91
C ARG A 220 -12.18 12.67 0.87
N MET A 221 -10.92 12.75 0.46
CA MET A 221 -10.16 13.99 0.45
C MET A 221 -10.50 14.90 -0.73
N PHE A 222 -10.73 14.33 -1.91
CA PHE A 222 -10.84 15.07 -3.16
C PHE A 222 -12.26 14.99 -3.81
N GLY A 223 -13.11 14.11 -3.32
CA GLY A 223 -14.47 13.96 -3.86
C GLY A 223 -14.46 13.59 -5.34
N ASP A 224 -15.10 14.41 -6.16
CA ASP A 224 -15.21 14.21 -7.61
C ASP A 224 -13.89 14.47 -8.36
N GLU A 225 -12.87 15.04 -7.72
CA GLU A 225 -11.52 15.22 -8.26
C GLU A 225 -10.57 14.07 -7.91
N ALA A 226 -11.05 13.03 -7.22
CA ALA A 226 -10.25 11.84 -6.96
C ALA A 226 -9.96 11.09 -8.26
N GLN A 227 -8.71 10.67 -8.45
CA GLN A 227 -8.28 9.87 -9.59
C GLN A 227 -7.50 8.66 -9.06
N TYR A 228 -8.01 7.46 -9.31
CA TYR A 228 -7.31 6.24 -8.87
C TYR A 228 -7.59 5.05 -9.77
N VAL A 229 -6.61 4.15 -9.82
CA VAL A 229 -6.77 2.82 -10.37
C VAL A 229 -6.39 1.79 -9.31
N CYS A 230 -7.34 0.96 -8.93
CA CYS A 230 -7.14 -0.19 -8.06
C CYS A 230 -6.97 -1.43 -8.92
N ILE A 231 -6.05 -2.30 -8.55
CA ILE A 231 -5.75 -3.52 -9.31
C ILE A 231 -5.65 -4.68 -8.34
N ASP A 232 -6.38 -5.76 -8.61
CA ASP A 232 -6.28 -7.00 -7.84
C ASP A 232 -6.68 -8.18 -8.73
N VAL A 233 -6.09 -9.34 -8.52
CA VAL A 233 -6.44 -10.57 -9.26
C VAL A 233 -7.74 -11.21 -8.76
N GLU A 234 -8.14 -10.89 -7.54
CA GLU A 234 -9.27 -11.51 -6.87
C GLU A 234 -10.56 -10.71 -7.06
N SER A 235 -11.58 -11.31 -7.67
CA SER A 235 -12.90 -10.68 -7.83
C SER A 235 -13.57 -10.36 -6.49
N ASP A 236 -13.28 -11.14 -5.45
CA ASP A 236 -13.81 -10.94 -4.11
C ASP A 236 -13.23 -9.68 -3.46
N ALA A 237 -12.00 -9.27 -3.83
CA ALA A 237 -11.40 -8.01 -3.43
C ALA A 237 -12.22 -6.81 -3.94
N LYS A 238 -12.57 -6.81 -5.22
CA LYS A 238 -13.46 -5.78 -5.82
C LYS A 238 -14.82 -5.73 -5.14
N THR A 239 -15.38 -6.89 -4.82
CA THR A 239 -16.67 -6.97 -4.12
C THR A 239 -16.57 -6.37 -2.72
N ALA A 240 -15.53 -6.71 -1.96
CA ALA A 240 -15.27 -6.16 -0.64
C ALA A 240 -15.01 -4.64 -0.68
N PHE A 241 -14.27 -4.16 -1.68
CA PHE A 241 -14.05 -2.74 -1.92
C PHE A 241 -15.37 -1.99 -2.14
N LYS A 242 -16.24 -2.48 -3.01
CA LYS A 242 -17.55 -1.86 -3.28
C LYS A 242 -18.41 -1.77 -2.03
N GLN A 243 -18.50 -2.84 -1.25
CA GLN A 243 -19.24 -2.86 0.01
C GLN A 243 -18.65 -1.85 1.01
N ARG A 244 -17.34 -1.82 1.13
CA ARG A 244 -16.65 -0.88 1.99
C ARG A 244 -16.89 0.56 1.56
N ARG A 245 -16.72 0.85 0.27
CA ARG A 245 -16.96 2.18 -0.29
C ARG A 245 -18.36 2.68 0.01
N ALA A 246 -19.39 1.84 -0.25
CA ALA A 246 -20.78 2.19 0.03
C ALA A 246 -21.00 2.57 1.51
N ASN A 247 -20.35 1.86 2.44
CA ASN A 247 -20.49 2.15 3.86
C ASN A 247 -19.69 3.39 4.30
N GLU A 248 -18.43 3.48 3.88
CA GLU A 248 -17.49 4.45 4.41
C GLU A 248 -17.59 5.83 3.73
N ILE A 249 -17.89 5.88 2.44
CA ILE A 249 -18.02 7.16 1.71
C ILE A 249 -19.40 7.80 1.95
N ASN A 250 -20.48 7.01 1.96
CA ASN A 250 -21.82 7.54 2.19
C ASN A 250 -21.98 8.07 3.64
N SER A 251 -21.43 7.40 4.64
CA SER A 251 -21.44 7.91 6.02
C SER A 251 -20.63 9.19 6.17
N TYR A 252 -19.46 9.27 5.53
CA TYR A 252 -18.63 10.48 5.56
C TYR A 252 -19.35 11.70 4.93
N LYS A 253 -20.06 11.49 3.79
CA LYS A 253 -20.85 12.57 3.15
C LYS A 253 -21.99 13.06 4.04
N GLN A 254 -22.58 12.22 4.86
CA GLN A 254 -23.64 12.62 5.81
C GLN A 254 -23.11 13.45 6.98
N GLU A 255 -21.95 13.11 7.53
CA GLU A 255 -21.33 13.84 8.65
C GLU A 255 -20.81 15.24 8.26
N THR A 256 -20.50 15.46 6.98
CA THR A 256 -19.99 16.76 6.49
C THR A 256 -21.09 17.75 6.09
N ILE A 257 -22.35 17.33 6.07
CA ILE A 257 -23.51 18.18 5.70
C ILE A 257 -24.26 18.70 6.95
N ASP A 258 -24.06 18.10 8.11
CA ASP A 258 -24.63 18.52 9.41
C ASP A 258 -23.66 19.46 10.16
#